data_844ceb2e7c1fd58bc362634eede8ce03
#
_entry.id   844ceb2e7c1fd58bc362634eede8ce03
#
_cell.length_a   1.000
_cell.length_b   1.000
_cell.length_c   1.000
_cell.angle_alpha   90.00
_cell.angle_beta   90.00
_cell.angle_gamma   90.00
#
_symmetry.space_group_name_H-M   'P 1'
#
loop_
_entity.id
_entity.type
_entity.pdbx_description
1 polymer ?
#
loop_
_entity_poly.entity_id
_entity_poly.type
_entity_poly.pdbx_seq_one_letter_code
_entity_poly.pdbx_strand_id
1 'polypeptide(L)'
;MRIEASDIREMNLLKYYRLIRKWACKTYNLKDADLELLIYLDCKNRFTRNDFIDGQYTYSWDKDRWERLRRDGWIEVWRHRNRTTIKYSIFQTSQKCKRLISRMYRIMLGEEDLPXXXXTQIKSIIKL
;
A
#
# COMPACT_ATOMS: atom_id res chain seq x y z
N MET A 1 -5.02 21.28 -0.40
CA MET A 1 -3.59 21.64 -0.40
C MET A 1 -2.91 21.07 -1.63
N ARG A 2 -2.09 21.85 -2.26
CA ARG A 2 -1.39 21.41 -3.45
C ARG A 2 0.07 21.12 -3.12
N ILE A 3 0.58 20.00 -3.57
CA ILE A 3 1.97 19.63 -3.35
C ILE A 3 2.81 20.07 -4.54
N GLU A 4 3.85 20.83 -4.27
CA GLU A 4 4.75 21.33 -5.29
C GLU A 4 6.02 20.47 -5.33
N ALA A 5 6.74 20.58 -6.44
CA ALA A 5 8.00 19.83 -6.57
C ALA A 5 8.98 20.18 -5.45
N SER A 6 9.00 21.44 -5.03
CA SER A 6 9.88 21.84 -3.94
C SER A 6 9.52 21.15 -2.64
N ASP A 7 8.24 20.92 -2.40
CA ASP A 7 7.81 20.23 -1.19
C ASP A 7 8.35 18.79 -1.17
N ILE A 8 8.27 18.12 -2.30
CA ILE A 8 8.75 16.75 -2.40
C ILE A 8 10.26 16.69 -2.18
N ARG A 9 10.96 17.65 -2.76
CA ARG A 9 12.41 17.72 -2.61
C ARG A 9 12.82 17.96 -1.16
N GLU A 10 12.14 18.87 -0.49
CA GLU A 10 12.43 19.16 0.92
C GLU A 10 12.16 17.96 1.81
N MET A 11 11.12 17.18 1.50
CA MET A 11 10.76 16.03 2.31
C MET A 11 11.74 14.87 2.16
N ASN A 12 12.63 14.92 1.16
CA ASN A 12 13.49 13.78 0.88
C ASN A 12 12.64 12.53 0.73
N LEU A 13 11.70 12.61 -0.20
CA LEU A 13 10.59 11.66 -0.29
C LEU A 13 11.05 10.21 -0.35
N LEU A 14 12.07 9.91 -1.15
CA LEU A 14 12.47 8.53 -1.33
C LEU A 14 13.02 7.93 -0.04
N LYS A 15 13.84 8.68 0.68
CA LYS A 15 14.39 8.20 1.93
C LYS A 15 13.29 7.94 2.95
N TYR A 16 12.39 8.88 3.09
CA TYR A 16 11.29 8.74 4.03
C TYR A 16 10.38 7.58 3.65
N TYR A 17 10.07 7.47 2.38
CA TYR A 17 9.23 6.37 1.92
C TYR A 17 9.87 5.02 2.22
N ARG A 18 11.16 4.89 2.00
CA ARG A 18 11.85 3.61 2.26
C ARG A 18 11.80 3.24 3.73
N LEU A 19 11.97 4.21 4.60
CA LEU A 19 11.89 3.94 6.04
C LEU A 19 10.51 3.50 6.45
N ILE A 20 9.50 4.19 5.93
CA ILE A 20 8.11 3.85 6.24
C ILE A 20 7.75 2.48 5.68
N ARG A 21 8.18 2.20 4.46
CA ARG A 21 7.93 0.89 3.85
C ARG A 21 8.57 -0.22 4.68
N LYS A 22 9.80 -0.01 5.13
CA LYS A 22 10.48 -1.01 5.93
C LYS A 22 9.73 -1.29 7.22
N TRP A 23 9.28 -0.23 7.87
CA TRP A 23 8.48 -0.39 9.08
C TRP A 23 7.19 -1.15 8.81
N ALA A 24 6.46 -0.75 7.78
CA ALA A 24 5.17 -1.35 7.48
C ALA A 24 5.32 -2.82 7.13
N CYS A 25 6.29 -3.15 6.29
CA CYS A 25 6.47 -4.52 5.85
C CYS A 25 6.91 -5.42 7.00
N LYS A 26 7.77 -4.93 7.87
CA LYS A 26 8.22 -5.71 9.00
C LYS A 26 7.08 -5.91 10.01
N THR A 27 6.33 -4.85 10.27
CA THR A 27 5.26 -4.90 11.26
C THR A 27 4.13 -5.83 10.84
N TYR A 28 3.80 -5.83 9.55
CA TYR A 28 2.63 -6.54 9.06
C TYR A 28 2.96 -7.76 8.22
N ASN A 29 4.22 -8.13 8.18
CA ASN A 29 4.68 -9.32 7.45
C ASN A 29 4.30 -9.26 5.97
N LEU A 30 4.66 -8.16 5.34
CA LEU A 30 4.44 -7.94 3.92
C LEU A 30 5.79 -7.86 3.21
N LYS A 31 5.79 -8.22 1.94
CA LYS A 31 6.96 -7.96 1.09
C LYS A 31 6.82 -6.56 0.51
N ASP A 32 7.94 -5.98 0.07
CA ASP A 32 7.91 -4.65 -0.51
C ASP A 32 6.94 -4.57 -1.67
N ALA A 33 6.95 -5.58 -2.54
CA ALA A 33 6.06 -5.59 -3.70
C ALA A 33 4.60 -5.73 -3.29
N ASP A 34 4.33 -6.44 -2.19
CA ASP A 34 2.96 -6.54 -1.66
C ASP A 34 2.43 -5.17 -1.29
N LEU A 35 3.24 -4.42 -0.55
CA LEU A 35 2.81 -3.11 -0.07
C LEU A 35 2.57 -2.15 -1.23
N GLU A 36 3.46 -2.16 -2.21
CA GLU A 36 3.32 -1.27 -3.34
C GLU A 36 2.09 -1.62 -4.17
N LEU A 37 1.80 -2.91 -4.30
CA LEU A 37 0.58 -3.33 -4.97
C LEU A 37 -0.65 -2.84 -4.22
N LEU A 38 -0.65 -2.96 -2.90
CA LEU A 38 -1.79 -2.52 -2.11
C LEU A 38 -2.02 -1.02 -2.23
N ILE A 39 -0.94 -0.25 -2.26
CA ILE A 39 -1.06 1.20 -2.44
C ILE A 39 -1.68 1.51 -3.81
N TYR A 40 -1.22 0.81 -4.83
CA TYR A 40 -1.77 0.98 -6.18
C TYR A 40 -3.27 0.65 -6.21
N LEU A 41 -3.64 -0.48 -5.64
CA LEU A 41 -5.04 -0.89 -5.64
C LEU A 41 -5.92 0.04 -4.81
N ASP A 42 -5.38 0.56 -3.72
CA ASP A 42 -6.12 1.48 -2.88
C ASP A 42 -6.48 2.75 -3.64
N CYS A 43 -5.62 3.18 -4.55
CA CYS A 43 -5.89 4.35 -5.36
C CYS A 43 -7.06 4.13 -6.31
N LYS A 44 -7.33 2.88 -6.67
CA LYS A 44 -8.44 2.56 -7.58
C LYS A 44 -9.79 2.51 -6.88
N ASN A 45 -9.79 2.38 -5.57
CA ASN A 45 -10.99 2.26 -4.75
C ASN A 45 -11.69 0.92 -4.92
N ARG A 46 -12.35 0.69 -6.04
CA ARG A 46 -12.92 -0.62 -6.40
C ARG A 46 -12.16 -1.17 -7.59
N PHE A 47 -11.90 -2.47 -7.59
CA PHE A 47 -11.12 -3.05 -8.67
C PHE A 47 -11.51 -4.50 -8.90
N THR A 48 -11.18 -5.00 -10.08
CA THR A 48 -11.36 -6.40 -10.42
C THR A 48 -10.00 -7.07 -10.47
N ARG A 49 -10.02 -8.39 -10.63
CA ARG A 49 -8.77 -9.11 -10.82
C ARG A 49 -8.05 -8.64 -12.09
N ASN A 50 -8.81 -8.22 -13.10
CA ASN A 50 -8.19 -7.69 -14.31
C ASN A 50 -7.41 -6.40 -14.05
N ASP A 51 -7.90 -5.56 -13.14
CA ASP A 51 -7.15 -4.36 -12.77
C ASP A 51 -5.82 -4.72 -12.16
N PHE A 52 -5.79 -5.77 -11.35
CA PHE A 52 -4.55 -6.27 -10.77
C PHE A 52 -3.59 -6.73 -11.88
N ILE A 53 -4.12 -7.52 -12.82
CA ILE A 53 -3.33 -8.02 -13.93
C ILE A 53 -2.86 -6.89 -14.85
N ASP A 54 -3.72 -5.92 -15.09
CA ASP A 54 -3.41 -4.79 -15.98
C ASP A 54 -2.28 -3.93 -15.41
N GLY A 55 -2.04 -3.99 -14.12
CA GLY A 55 -0.96 -3.24 -13.50
C GLY A 55 0.40 -3.89 -13.60
N GLN A 56 0.48 -5.04 -14.25
CA GLN A 56 1.73 -5.82 -14.22
C GLN A 56 2.91 -5.13 -14.90
N TYR A 57 2.65 -4.12 -15.70
CA TYR A 57 3.76 -3.39 -16.32
C TYR A 57 4.51 -2.52 -15.31
N THR A 58 3.92 -2.29 -14.15
CA THR A 58 4.61 -1.57 -13.07
C THR A 58 5.11 -2.52 -12.00
N TYR A 59 4.63 -3.75 -12.01
CA TYR A 59 5.08 -4.80 -11.10
C TYR A 59 4.74 -6.15 -11.72
N SER A 60 5.41 -7.20 -11.28
CA SER A 60 5.19 -8.53 -11.84
C SER A 60 3.87 -9.12 -11.37
N TRP A 61 3.14 -9.70 -12.29
CA TRP A 61 1.95 -10.48 -11.95
C TRP A 61 2.37 -11.69 -11.14
N ASP A 62 1.64 -11.95 -10.07
CA ASP A 62 1.91 -13.10 -9.21
C ASP A 62 0.59 -13.57 -8.60
N LYS A 63 0.10 -14.69 -9.12
CA LYS A 63 -1.15 -15.26 -8.64
C LYS A 63 -1.07 -15.61 -7.16
N ASP A 64 0.08 -16.13 -6.72
CA ASP A 64 0.24 -16.50 -5.32
C ASP A 64 0.17 -15.26 -4.42
N ARG A 65 0.72 -14.14 -4.89
CA ARG A 65 0.62 -12.88 -4.14
C ARG A 65 -0.83 -12.45 -3.99
N TRP A 66 -1.59 -12.50 -5.09
CA TRP A 66 -2.99 -12.14 -5.06
C TRP A 66 -3.76 -12.98 -4.04
N GLU A 67 -3.56 -14.29 -4.07
CA GLU A 67 -4.29 -15.18 -3.19
C GLU A 67 -3.84 -15.03 -1.75
N ARG A 68 -2.56 -14.81 -1.53
CA ARG A 68 -2.04 -14.61 -0.18
C ARG A 68 -2.59 -13.33 0.44
N LEU A 69 -2.65 -12.25 -0.34
CA LEU A 69 -3.19 -10.99 0.16
C LEU A 69 -4.68 -11.10 0.46
N ARG A 70 -5.40 -11.87 -0.33
CA ARG A 70 -6.80 -12.12 -0.02
C ARG A 70 -6.96 -12.97 1.24
N ARG A 71 -6.18 -14.03 1.34
CA ARG A 71 -6.25 -14.92 2.49
C ARG A 71 -5.91 -14.19 3.79
N ASP A 72 -4.94 -13.30 3.73
CA ASP A 72 -4.49 -12.58 4.92
C ASP A 72 -5.34 -11.36 5.23
N GLY A 73 -6.36 -11.10 4.45
CA GLY A 73 -7.31 -10.05 4.77
C GLY A 73 -6.93 -8.65 4.34
N TRP A 74 -6.03 -8.52 3.38
CA TRP A 74 -5.65 -7.21 2.85
C TRP A 74 -6.57 -6.77 1.71
N ILE A 75 -7.08 -7.75 0.95
CA ILE A 75 -8.00 -7.54 -0.16
C ILE A 75 -9.24 -8.35 0.14
N GLU A 76 -10.41 -7.75 -0.07
CA GLU A 76 -11.68 -8.44 0.21
C GLU A 76 -12.65 -8.21 -0.93
N VAL A 77 -13.66 -9.09 -1.01
CA VAL A 77 -14.72 -8.92 -1.99
C VAL A 77 -15.64 -7.79 -1.53
N TRP A 78 -15.89 -6.83 -2.41
CA TRP A 78 -16.88 -5.81 -2.16
C TRP A 78 -18.25 -6.27 -2.63
N ARG A 79 -18.31 -6.89 -3.83
CA ARG A 79 -19.57 -7.34 -4.40
C ARG A 79 -19.31 -8.35 -5.50
N HIS A 80 -20.18 -9.35 -5.57
CA HIS A 80 -20.19 -10.26 -6.71
C HIS A 80 -21.18 -9.73 -7.74
N ARG A 81 -20.80 -9.82 -9.01
CA ARG A 81 -21.66 -9.47 -10.11
C ARG A 81 -22.00 -10.73 -10.88
N ASN A 82 -23.29 -11.05 -10.93
CA ASN A 82 -23.77 -12.23 -11.63
C ASN A 82 -24.68 -11.76 -12.77
N ARG A 83 -24.10 -11.75 -13.96
CA ARG A 83 -24.89 -11.47 -15.15
C ARG A 83 -25.17 -12.78 -15.86
N THR A 84 -26.10 -12.74 -16.80
CA THR A 84 -26.54 -13.93 -17.49
C THR A 84 -25.37 -14.73 -18.05
N THR A 85 -24.42 -14.05 -18.66
CA THR A 85 -23.30 -14.71 -19.33
C THR A 85 -21.96 -14.50 -18.64
N ILE A 86 -21.87 -13.51 -17.74
CA ILE A 86 -20.59 -13.15 -17.12
C ILE A 86 -20.74 -13.05 -15.62
N LYS A 87 -19.85 -13.73 -14.92
CA LYS A 87 -19.80 -13.63 -13.46
C LYS A 87 -18.41 -13.15 -13.07
N TYR A 88 -18.36 -12.14 -12.22
CA TYR A 88 -17.08 -11.64 -11.72
C TYR A 88 -17.26 -10.99 -10.36
N SER A 89 -16.16 -10.79 -9.69
CA SER A 89 -16.18 -10.17 -8.38
C SER A 89 -15.49 -8.83 -8.44
N ILE A 90 -16.04 -7.89 -7.66
CA ILE A 90 -15.44 -6.59 -7.48
C ILE A 90 -14.82 -6.58 -6.10
N PHE A 91 -13.57 -6.15 -6.01
CA PHE A 91 -12.80 -6.18 -4.78
C PHE A 91 -12.51 -4.78 -4.26
N GLN A 92 -12.07 -4.73 -3.04
CA GLN A 92 -11.58 -3.49 -2.44
C GLN A 92 -10.50 -3.83 -1.44
N THR A 93 -9.67 -2.85 -1.12
CA THR A 93 -8.74 -3.01 0.00
C THR A 93 -9.55 -3.03 1.28
N SER A 94 -9.16 -3.88 2.21
CA SER A 94 -9.89 -4.03 3.47
C SER A 94 -9.69 -2.82 4.37
N GLN A 95 -10.49 -2.75 5.44
CA GLN A 95 -10.35 -1.67 6.41
C GLN A 95 -8.96 -1.71 7.06
N LYS A 96 -8.46 -2.91 7.31
CA LYS A 96 -7.11 -3.07 7.82
C LYS A 96 -6.09 -2.44 6.89
N CYS A 97 -6.24 -2.68 5.61
CA CYS A 97 -5.34 -2.13 4.60
C CYS A 97 -5.45 -0.60 4.54
N LYS A 98 -6.68 -0.09 4.56
CA LYS A 98 -6.90 1.35 4.49
C LYS A 98 -6.30 2.07 5.69
N ARG A 99 -6.40 1.45 6.86
CA ARG A 99 -5.80 2.05 8.06
C ARG A 99 -4.29 2.11 7.95
N LEU A 100 -3.67 1.06 7.44
CA LEU A 100 -2.22 1.06 7.27
C LEU A 100 -1.78 2.13 6.28
N ILE A 101 -2.42 2.17 5.12
CA ILE A 101 -2.02 3.11 4.07
C ILE A 101 -2.26 4.55 4.52
N SER A 102 -3.39 4.81 5.17
CA SER A 102 -3.66 6.15 5.68
C SER A 102 -2.62 6.58 6.70
N ARG A 103 -2.22 5.64 7.56
CA ARG A 103 -1.20 5.94 8.55
C ARG A 103 0.14 6.24 7.88
N MET A 104 0.48 5.49 6.84
CA MET A 104 1.71 5.74 6.10
C MET A 104 1.72 7.16 5.54
N TYR A 105 0.59 7.59 4.99
CA TYR A 105 0.51 8.93 4.43
C TYR A 105 0.64 9.99 5.52
N ARG A 106 0.01 9.77 6.68
CA ARG A 106 0.14 10.72 7.79
C ARG A 106 1.57 10.83 8.27
N ILE A 107 2.27 9.71 8.33
CA ILE A 107 3.68 9.73 8.72
C ILE A 107 4.52 10.48 7.68
N MET A 108 4.24 10.24 6.40
CA MET A 108 4.98 10.92 5.35
C MET A 108 4.76 12.43 5.36
N LEU A 109 3.55 12.86 5.74
CA LEU A 109 3.23 14.28 5.81
C LEU A 109 3.66 14.94 7.12
N GLY A 110 4.23 14.17 8.02
CA GLY A 110 4.65 14.70 9.30
C GLY A 110 3.55 14.87 10.33
N GLU A 111 2.36 14.33 10.03
CA GLU A 111 1.23 14.42 10.95
C GLU A 111 1.30 13.37 12.06
N GLU A 112 2.10 12.36 11.88
CA GLU A 112 2.27 11.30 12.84
C GLU A 112 3.72 10.84 12.82
N ASP A 113 4.26 10.49 13.99
CA ASP A 113 5.64 10.03 14.08
C ASP A 113 5.74 8.55 13.73
N LEU A 114 6.87 8.17 13.14
CA LEU A 114 7.14 6.77 12.87
C LEU A 114 7.29 6.02 14.19
N PRO A 115 6.67 4.88 14.35
CA PRO A 115 6.71 4.17 15.64
C PRO A 115 8.11 3.82 16.12
N UNK A 116 8.16 3.92 17.38
CA UNK A 116 9.32 3.83 18.10
C UNK A 116 10.26 2.70 18.03
N UNK A 117 9.93 1.69 17.91
CA UNK A 117 10.78 0.61 17.88
C UNK A 117 11.87 0.71 16.89
N UNK A 118 11.49 1.08 16.08
CA UNK A 118 12.37 1.31 14.98
C UNK A 118 12.80 2.74 15.02
N UNK A 119 12.33 3.22 15.70
CA UNK A 119 12.49 4.58 15.85
C UNK A 119 13.82 4.99 16.23
N THR A 120 14.36 4.26 16.97
CA THR A 120 15.71 4.59 17.39
C THR A 120 16.67 4.48 16.22
N GLN A 121 16.61 3.39 15.50
CA GLN A 121 17.48 3.21 14.34
C GLN A 121 17.14 4.21 13.23
N ILE A 122 15.86 4.44 13.05
CA ILE A 122 15.39 5.35 12.00
C ILE A 122 15.81 6.78 12.32
N LYS A 123 15.73 7.16 13.57
CA LYS A 123 16.15 8.51 13.96
C LYS A 123 17.64 8.72 13.72
N SER A 124 18.44 7.69 13.96
CA SER A 124 19.86 7.78 13.65
C SER A 124 20.10 8.03 12.17
N ILE A 125 19.34 7.36 11.34
CA ILE A 125 19.48 7.49 9.88
C ILE A 125 19.01 8.87 9.44
N ILE A 126 17.89 9.33 9.99
CA ILE A 126 17.31 10.61 9.59
C ILE A 126 18.21 11.77 9.98
N LYS A 127 18.87 11.67 11.11
CA LYS A 127 19.74 12.74 11.59
C LYS A 127 20.96 12.94 10.71
N LEU A 128 21.27 11.99 9.88
CA LEU A 128 22.35 12.17 8.93
C LEU A 128 21.97 13.19 7.85
#